data_adab567d2c785e78326ed449e5877901
#
_entry.id   adab567d2c785e78326ed449e5877901
#
_cell.length_a   1.000
_cell.length_b   1.000
_cell.length_c   1.000
_cell.angle_alpha   90.00
_cell.angle_beta   90.00
_cell.angle_gamma   90.00
#
_symmetry.space_group_name_H-M   'P 1'
#
loop_
_entity.id
_entity.type
_entity.pdbx_description
1 polymer ?
#
loop_
_entity_poly.entity_id
_entity_poly.type
_entity_poly.pdbx_seq_one_letter_code
_entity_poly.pdbx_strand_id
1 'polypeptide(L)'
;MKKHNYSAGPCILPKEVFEKSAQAILDFNNSGLSILEISHRSKDFVAVMEDARALVLELLGLEGKGYQALFLAGGASLEFLMVPYNLMKVDGKAAYLDTGTWANNAIKEAKHFGETVIVGSSKAENYNHIPKNYSIPADASYFHCTSNNTIFGTQMKSFPKTNIPVVCDMSSDIFSRNLDFTQFDIIYAG
;
A
#
# COMPACT_ATOMS: atom_id res chain seq x y z
N MET A 1 12.54 -27.31 16.00
CA MET A 1 13.47 -26.24 15.55
C MET A 1 12.66 -25.24 14.70
N LYS A 2 12.69 -23.94 15.01
CA LYS A 2 11.99 -22.90 14.22
C LYS A 2 12.70 -22.74 12.86
N LYS A 3 11.96 -22.81 11.76
CA LYS A 3 12.52 -22.57 10.44
C LYS A 3 12.74 -21.08 10.20
N HIS A 4 13.80 -20.73 9.49
CA HIS A 4 13.99 -19.37 9.01
C HIS A 4 13.10 -19.12 7.80
N ASN A 5 12.29 -18.08 7.85
CA ASN A 5 11.42 -17.65 6.76
C ASN A 5 11.88 -16.29 6.23
N TYR A 6 12.24 -16.24 4.96
CA TYR A 6 12.70 -15.04 4.25
C TYR A 6 11.72 -14.62 3.14
N SER A 7 10.48 -15.14 3.17
CA SER A 7 9.45 -14.76 2.21
C SER A 7 9.07 -13.28 2.39
N ALA A 8 8.84 -12.62 1.27
CA ALA A 8 8.40 -11.22 1.26
C ALA A 8 6.96 -11.05 1.77
N GLY A 9 6.11 -12.05 1.50
CA GLY A 9 4.75 -12.17 1.98
C GLY A 9 4.12 -13.49 1.51
N PRO A 10 3.48 -14.24 2.42
CA PRO A 10 3.42 -14.07 3.88
C PRO A 10 4.79 -14.14 4.54
N CYS A 11 5.07 -13.17 5.41
CA CYS A 11 6.37 -13.03 6.05
C CYS A 11 6.39 -13.54 7.49
N ILE A 12 7.55 -13.43 8.14
CA ILE A 12 7.69 -13.74 9.56
C ILE A 12 7.03 -12.65 10.41
N LEU A 13 6.31 -13.07 11.46
CA LEU A 13 5.76 -12.19 12.48
C LEU A 13 6.46 -12.44 13.83
N PRO A 14 6.50 -11.47 14.73
CA PRO A 14 6.92 -11.66 16.12
C PRO A 14 6.08 -12.74 16.82
N LYS A 15 6.72 -13.49 17.73
CA LYS A 15 6.05 -14.59 18.45
C LYS A 15 4.83 -14.10 19.24
N GLU A 16 4.95 -12.92 19.83
CA GLU A 16 3.90 -12.28 20.61
C GLU A 16 2.62 -12.03 19.79
N VAL A 17 2.73 -11.78 18.49
CA VAL A 17 1.58 -11.60 17.59
C VAL A 17 0.81 -12.91 17.49
N PHE A 18 1.51 -14.06 17.34
CA PHE A 18 0.85 -15.36 17.29
C PHE A 18 0.18 -15.70 18.61
N GLU A 19 0.85 -15.46 19.75
CA GLU A 19 0.32 -15.77 21.09
C GLU A 19 -0.92 -14.94 21.40
N LYS A 20 -0.87 -13.62 21.15
CA LYS A 20 -2.02 -12.72 21.33
C LYS A 20 -3.19 -13.06 20.40
N SER A 21 -2.90 -13.39 19.15
CA SER A 21 -3.94 -13.79 18.19
C SER A 21 -4.61 -15.09 18.58
N ALA A 22 -3.82 -16.09 19.01
CA ALA A 22 -4.36 -17.35 19.49
C ALA A 22 -5.25 -17.14 20.74
N GLN A 23 -4.81 -16.31 21.69
CA GLN A 23 -5.60 -16.00 22.88
C GLN A 23 -6.90 -15.27 22.52
N ALA A 24 -6.86 -14.31 21.60
CA ALA A 24 -8.05 -13.60 21.16
C ALA A 24 -9.08 -14.51 20.45
N ILE A 25 -8.61 -15.58 19.78
CA ILE A 25 -9.48 -16.59 19.19
C ILE A 25 -10.12 -17.50 20.28
N LEU A 26 -9.37 -17.82 21.34
CA LEU A 26 -9.87 -18.68 22.41
C LEU A 26 -10.80 -17.93 23.36
N ASP A 27 -10.42 -16.75 23.77
CA ASP A 27 -11.17 -15.89 24.70
C ASP A 27 -10.69 -14.44 24.55
N PHE A 28 -11.47 -13.61 23.87
CA PHE A 28 -11.13 -12.23 23.64
C PHE A 28 -11.39 -11.37 24.88
N ASN A 29 -10.34 -10.80 25.44
CA ASN A 29 -10.38 -9.90 26.61
C ASN A 29 -11.12 -10.48 27.83
N ASN A 30 -11.05 -11.79 28.08
CA ASN A 30 -11.77 -12.51 29.13
C ASN A 30 -13.30 -12.30 29.08
N SER A 31 -13.84 -12.14 27.89
CA SER A 31 -15.27 -11.96 27.68
C SER A 31 -16.07 -13.28 27.70
N GLY A 32 -15.38 -14.41 27.66
CA GLY A 32 -15.98 -15.72 27.44
C GLY A 32 -16.39 -15.99 25.99
N LEU A 33 -15.99 -15.10 25.06
CA LEU A 33 -16.26 -15.21 23.61
C LEU A 33 -14.95 -15.06 22.81
N SER A 34 -14.88 -15.74 21.69
CA SER A 34 -13.86 -15.53 20.69
C SER A 34 -14.04 -14.17 19.98
N ILE A 35 -12.95 -13.55 19.56
CA ILE A 35 -13.02 -12.39 18.66
C ILE A 35 -13.80 -12.72 17.36
N LEU A 36 -13.84 -13.98 16.94
CA LEU A 36 -14.58 -14.44 15.76
C LEU A 36 -16.09 -14.54 16.00
N GLU A 37 -16.52 -14.55 17.25
CA GLU A 37 -17.93 -14.65 17.66
C GLU A 37 -18.59 -13.30 17.94
N ILE A 38 -17.78 -12.23 18.11
CA ILE A 38 -18.30 -10.88 18.38
C ILE A 38 -18.61 -10.13 17.09
N SER A 39 -19.63 -9.27 17.15
CA SER A 39 -20.00 -8.42 16.02
C SER A 39 -18.93 -7.37 15.74
N HIS A 40 -18.64 -7.11 14.46
CA HIS A 40 -17.80 -5.99 14.04
C HIS A 40 -18.35 -4.60 14.47
N ARG A 41 -19.60 -4.53 14.96
CA ARG A 41 -20.24 -3.33 15.53
C ARG A 41 -20.21 -3.31 17.05
N SER A 42 -19.70 -4.36 17.69
CA SER A 42 -19.51 -4.33 19.15
C SER A 42 -18.46 -3.31 19.55
N LYS A 43 -18.59 -2.74 20.75
CA LYS A 43 -17.64 -1.76 21.25
C LYS A 43 -16.20 -2.29 21.28
N ASP A 44 -16.04 -3.56 21.65
CA ASP A 44 -14.73 -4.19 21.76
C ASP A 44 -14.05 -4.35 20.40
N PHE A 45 -14.81 -4.76 19.37
CA PHE A 45 -14.26 -4.86 18.01
C PHE A 45 -13.97 -3.48 17.40
N VAL A 46 -14.88 -2.52 17.62
CA VAL A 46 -14.67 -1.13 17.18
C VAL A 46 -13.39 -0.56 17.80
N ALA A 47 -13.15 -0.79 19.10
CA ALA A 47 -11.92 -0.36 19.75
C ALA A 47 -10.66 -0.93 19.08
N VAL A 48 -10.63 -2.22 18.76
CA VAL A 48 -9.50 -2.85 18.03
C VAL A 48 -9.29 -2.17 16.67
N MET A 49 -10.35 -1.87 15.94
CA MET A 49 -10.24 -1.23 14.62
C MET A 49 -9.76 0.21 14.71
N GLU A 50 -10.24 0.96 15.68
CA GLU A 50 -9.79 2.35 15.89
C GLU A 50 -8.34 2.40 16.34
N ASP A 51 -7.92 1.51 17.25
CA ASP A 51 -6.52 1.39 17.65
C ASP A 51 -5.62 1.03 16.46
N ALA A 52 -6.04 0.10 15.60
CA ALA A 52 -5.30 -0.27 14.42
C ALA A 52 -5.15 0.90 13.44
N ARG A 53 -6.21 1.70 13.22
CA ARG A 53 -6.17 2.90 12.38
C ARG A 53 -5.24 3.97 12.96
N ALA A 54 -5.32 4.21 14.26
CA ALA A 54 -4.46 5.17 14.95
C ALA A 54 -2.99 4.76 14.82
N LEU A 55 -2.66 3.49 15.07
CA LEU A 55 -1.31 2.96 14.95
C LEU A 55 -0.73 3.07 13.53
N VAL A 56 -1.53 2.89 12.48
CA VAL A 56 -1.08 3.13 11.10
C VAL A 56 -0.65 4.57 10.92
N LEU A 57 -1.48 5.53 11.36
CA LEU A 57 -1.16 6.95 11.23
C LEU A 57 0.04 7.36 12.08
N GLU A 58 0.15 6.85 13.30
CA GLU A 58 1.28 7.08 14.20
C GLU A 58 2.59 6.59 13.55
N LEU A 59 2.63 5.33 13.11
CA LEU A 59 3.83 4.72 12.51
C LEU A 59 4.28 5.41 11.22
N LEU A 60 3.36 6.01 10.49
CA LEU A 60 3.66 6.80 9.29
C LEU A 60 3.90 8.30 9.60
N GLY A 61 3.72 8.72 10.86
CA GLY A 61 3.84 10.13 11.25
C GLY A 61 2.81 11.02 10.57
N LEU A 62 1.60 10.51 10.30
CA LEU A 62 0.51 11.18 9.59
C LEU A 62 -0.63 11.64 10.51
N GLU A 63 -0.51 11.45 11.83
CA GLU A 63 -1.50 11.90 12.80
C GLU A 63 -1.75 13.41 12.71
N GLY A 64 -3.02 13.80 12.70
CA GLY A 64 -3.42 15.21 12.63
C GLY A 64 -3.10 15.92 11.31
N LYS A 65 -2.61 15.21 10.30
CA LYS A 65 -2.24 15.77 8.99
C LYS A 65 -3.29 15.58 7.89
N GLY A 66 -4.53 15.22 8.26
CA GLY A 66 -5.64 15.07 7.32
C GLY A 66 -5.72 13.71 6.63
N TYR A 67 -4.93 12.72 7.06
CA TYR A 67 -4.97 11.36 6.54
C TYR A 67 -5.91 10.47 7.34
N GLN A 68 -6.43 9.45 6.69
CA GLN A 68 -7.23 8.40 7.30
C GLN A 68 -6.70 7.03 6.88
N ALA A 69 -6.68 6.07 7.81
CA ALA A 69 -6.38 4.68 7.52
C ALA A 69 -7.69 3.92 7.25
N LEU A 70 -7.75 3.20 6.13
CA LEU A 70 -8.87 2.35 5.75
C LEU A 70 -8.38 0.90 5.63
N PHE A 71 -9.11 -0.04 6.22
CA PHE A 71 -8.90 -1.47 6.03
C PHE A 71 -9.98 -2.00 5.09
N LEU A 72 -9.58 -2.31 3.86
CA LEU A 72 -10.46 -2.71 2.78
C LEU A 72 -10.18 -4.16 2.38
N ALA A 73 -11.19 -4.87 1.89
CA ALA A 73 -11.01 -6.19 1.32
C ALA A 73 -10.46 -6.08 -0.11
N GLY A 74 -9.76 -7.13 -0.59
CA GLY A 74 -9.34 -7.25 -1.99
C GLY A 74 -7.84 -7.11 -2.23
N GLY A 75 -7.06 -6.71 -1.21
CA GLY A 75 -5.61 -6.55 -1.29
C GLY A 75 -5.18 -5.53 -2.34
N ALA A 76 -3.88 -5.45 -2.62
CA ALA A 76 -3.32 -4.53 -3.61
C ALA A 76 -3.90 -4.72 -5.02
N SER A 77 -4.34 -5.93 -5.37
CA SER A 77 -4.96 -6.19 -6.68
C SER A 77 -6.24 -5.38 -6.89
N LEU A 78 -7.06 -5.23 -5.84
CA LEU A 78 -8.25 -4.38 -5.93
C LEU A 78 -7.88 -2.90 -5.91
N GLU A 79 -6.81 -2.51 -5.20
CA GLU A 79 -6.31 -1.13 -5.20
C GLU A 79 -5.85 -0.68 -6.59
N PHE A 80 -5.26 -1.56 -7.41
CA PHE A 80 -4.92 -1.25 -8.80
C PHE A 80 -6.12 -0.77 -9.62
N LEU A 81 -7.31 -1.19 -9.22
CA LEU A 81 -8.58 -0.85 -9.83
C LEU A 81 -9.27 0.32 -9.12
N MET A 82 -9.26 0.35 -7.78
CA MET A 82 -9.92 1.40 -6.99
C MET A 82 -9.25 2.77 -7.18
N VAL A 83 -7.93 2.81 -7.32
CA VAL A 83 -7.20 4.06 -7.56
C VAL A 83 -7.67 4.75 -8.85
N PRO A 84 -7.60 4.13 -10.05
CA PRO A 84 -8.09 4.78 -11.26
C PRO A 84 -9.60 5.01 -11.24
N TYR A 85 -10.40 4.12 -10.66
CA TYR A 85 -11.83 4.29 -10.52
C TYR A 85 -12.23 5.59 -9.79
N ASN A 86 -11.47 5.95 -8.75
CA ASN A 86 -11.76 7.13 -7.94
C ASN A 86 -11.04 8.40 -8.42
N LEU A 87 -9.84 8.29 -8.99
CA LEU A 87 -9.00 9.43 -9.32
C LEU A 87 -8.93 9.78 -10.80
N MET A 88 -9.19 8.82 -11.70
CA MET A 88 -9.13 9.09 -13.14
C MET A 88 -10.26 10.03 -13.52
N LYS A 89 -9.94 11.17 -14.10
CA LYS A 89 -10.93 12.08 -14.68
C LYS A 89 -11.55 11.45 -15.93
N VAL A 90 -12.77 11.84 -16.24
CA VAL A 90 -13.42 11.45 -17.51
C VAL A 90 -12.52 11.92 -18.66
N ASP A 91 -12.25 11.03 -19.60
CA ASP A 91 -11.32 11.27 -20.72
C ASP A 91 -9.91 11.73 -20.27
N GLY A 92 -9.56 11.43 -19.01
CA GLY A 92 -8.30 11.79 -18.40
C GLY A 92 -7.19 10.77 -18.65
N LYS A 93 -6.01 11.15 -18.18
CA LYS A 93 -4.83 10.27 -18.17
C LYS A 93 -4.21 10.21 -16.78
N ALA A 94 -3.51 9.12 -16.51
CA ALA A 94 -2.69 8.97 -15.31
C ALA A 94 -1.26 8.59 -15.68
N ALA A 95 -0.30 9.08 -14.88
CA ALA A 95 1.11 8.85 -15.09
C ALA A 95 1.60 7.68 -14.24
N TYR A 96 2.39 6.80 -14.82
CA TYR A 96 2.90 5.59 -14.15
C TYR A 96 4.40 5.44 -14.35
N LEU A 97 5.10 5.04 -13.28
CA LEU A 97 6.48 4.59 -13.35
C LEU A 97 6.51 3.05 -13.41
N ASP A 98 6.92 2.49 -14.55
CA ASP A 98 6.96 1.04 -14.78
C ASP A 98 8.30 0.45 -14.29
N THR A 99 8.30 -0.06 -13.07
CA THR A 99 9.49 -0.55 -12.37
C THR A 99 9.46 -2.04 -12.05
N GLY A 100 8.42 -2.75 -12.48
CA GLY A 100 8.32 -4.18 -12.21
C GLY A 100 6.93 -4.74 -12.46
N THR A 101 6.74 -6.00 -12.05
CA THR A 101 5.49 -6.74 -12.27
C THR A 101 4.28 -6.03 -11.68
N TRP A 102 4.38 -5.56 -10.44
CA TRP A 102 3.26 -4.93 -9.74
C TRP A 102 2.89 -3.58 -10.35
N ALA A 103 3.89 -2.74 -10.65
CA ALA A 103 3.67 -1.50 -11.41
C ALA A 103 3.00 -1.77 -12.76
N ASN A 104 3.45 -2.80 -13.48
CA ASN A 104 2.85 -3.18 -14.77
C ASN A 104 1.40 -3.68 -14.62
N ASN A 105 1.07 -4.39 -13.54
CA ASN A 105 -0.30 -4.81 -13.28
C ASN A 105 -1.20 -3.60 -12.96
N ALA A 106 -0.74 -2.65 -12.14
CA ALA A 106 -1.49 -1.41 -11.90
C ALA A 106 -1.74 -0.61 -13.20
N ILE A 107 -0.74 -0.55 -14.10
CA ILE A 107 -0.90 0.07 -15.43
C ILE A 107 -1.99 -0.63 -16.27
N LYS A 108 -2.03 -1.97 -16.23
CA LYS A 108 -3.05 -2.74 -17.00
C LYS A 108 -4.46 -2.44 -16.52
N GLU A 109 -4.67 -2.43 -15.19
CA GLU A 109 -5.98 -2.13 -14.62
C GLU A 109 -6.42 -0.68 -14.93
N ALA A 110 -5.51 0.29 -14.82
CA ALA A 110 -5.81 1.68 -15.10
C ALA A 110 -6.25 1.94 -16.54
N LYS A 111 -5.80 1.15 -17.51
CA LYS A 111 -6.21 1.25 -18.92
C LYS A 111 -7.69 1.04 -19.16
N HIS A 112 -8.39 0.42 -18.23
CA HIS A 112 -9.84 0.26 -18.30
C HIS A 112 -10.60 1.56 -17.99
N PHE A 113 -9.93 2.57 -17.44
CA PHE A 113 -10.53 3.83 -16.98
C PHE A 113 -10.09 5.06 -17.77
N GLY A 114 -9.00 4.97 -18.54
CA GLY A 114 -8.49 6.08 -19.33
C GLY A 114 -7.09 5.85 -19.87
N GLU A 115 -6.47 6.91 -20.36
CA GLU A 115 -5.11 6.85 -20.88
C GLU A 115 -4.09 6.63 -19.78
N THR A 116 -3.09 5.76 -20.02
CA THR A 116 -1.95 5.56 -19.13
C THR A 116 -0.67 6.05 -19.80
N VAL A 117 0.00 7.02 -19.20
CA VAL A 117 1.29 7.56 -19.65
C VAL A 117 2.40 6.92 -18.85
N ILE A 118 3.23 6.10 -19.46
CA ILE A 118 4.42 5.53 -18.82
C ILE A 118 5.52 6.59 -18.90
N VAL A 119 5.80 7.25 -17.77
CA VAL A 119 6.79 8.34 -17.70
C VAL A 119 8.22 7.84 -17.63
N GLY A 120 8.42 6.60 -17.25
CA GLY A 120 9.71 5.93 -17.23
C GLY A 120 9.51 4.43 -17.06
N SER A 121 10.39 3.64 -17.65
CA SER A 121 10.39 2.18 -17.54
C SER A 121 11.82 1.66 -17.59
N SER A 122 12.11 0.66 -16.77
CA SER A 122 13.35 -0.13 -16.82
C SER A 122 13.12 -1.55 -17.35
N LYS A 123 12.01 -1.76 -18.05
CA LYS A 123 11.62 -3.07 -18.58
C LYS A 123 12.64 -3.64 -19.58
N ALA A 124 13.21 -2.80 -20.43
CA ALA A 124 14.22 -3.21 -21.39
C ALA A 124 15.48 -3.78 -20.73
N GLU A 125 15.79 -3.32 -19.50
CA GLU A 125 16.91 -3.78 -18.70
C GLU A 125 16.47 -4.76 -17.60
N ASN A 126 15.35 -5.46 -17.84
CA ASN A 126 14.80 -6.45 -16.92
C ASN A 126 14.53 -5.91 -15.49
N TYR A 127 14.12 -4.65 -15.39
CA TYR A 127 13.78 -3.96 -14.14
C TYR A 127 14.91 -3.95 -13.08
N ASN A 128 16.17 -3.93 -13.53
CA ASN A 128 17.33 -3.99 -12.64
C ASN A 128 17.67 -2.66 -11.97
N HIS A 129 16.95 -1.60 -12.27
CA HIS A 129 17.12 -0.27 -11.68
C HIS A 129 15.79 0.51 -11.63
N ILE A 130 15.76 1.59 -10.86
CA ILE A 130 14.67 2.56 -10.87
C ILE A 130 14.99 3.64 -11.90
N PRO A 131 14.10 3.90 -12.88
CA PRO A 131 14.28 4.96 -13.87
C PRO A 131 14.47 6.33 -13.21
N LYS A 132 15.32 7.16 -13.80
CA LYS A 132 15.59 8.54 -13.38
C LYS A 132 15.33 9.48 -14.54
N ASN A 133 15.26 10.79 -14.26
CA ASN A 133 15.14 11.83 -15.28
C ASN A 133 13.90 11.70 -16.17
N TYR A 134 12.76 11.29 -15.57
CA TYR A 134 11.46 11.30 -16.23
C TYR A 134 10.67 12.58 -15.89
N SER A 135 9.75 12.95 -16.76
CA SER A 135 8.86 14.09 -16.56
C SER A 135 7.42 13.61 -16.36
N ILE A 136 6.76 14.12 -15.35
CA ILE A 136 5.37 13.80 -15.04
C ILE A 136 4.47 14.86 -15.67
N PRO A 137 3.50 14.48 -16.54
CA PRO A 137 2.57 15.42 -17.14
C PRO A 137 1.75 16.16 -16.07
N ALA A 138 1.74 17.48 -16.08
CA ALA A 138 1.03 18.29 -15.09
C ALA A 138 -0.50 18.18 -15.20
N ASP A 139 -1.01 17.71 -16.35
CA ASP A 139 -2.42 17.48 -16.64
C ASP A 139 -2.87 16.03 -16.38
N ALA A 140 -1.99 15.17 -15.84
CA ALA A 140 -2.38 13.84 -15.41
C ALA A 140 -3.26 13.91 -14.15
N SER A 141 -4.20 12.98 -14.03
CA SER A 141 -5.09 12.87 -12.87
C SER A 141 -4.34 12.52 -11.59
N TYR A 142 -3.30 11.71 -11.70
CA TYR A 142 -2.38 11.32 -10.63
C TYR A 142 -1.09 10.72 -11.21
N PHE A 143 -0.07 10.61 -10.36
CA PHE A 143 1.14 9.83 -10.62
C PHE A 143 1.17 8.61 -9.71
N HIS A 144 1.44 7.44 -10.27
CA HIS A 144 1.55 6.18 -9.54
C HIS A 144 2.96 5.61 -9.59
N CYS A 145 3.45 5.14 -8.44
CA CYS A 145 4.71 4.41 -8.33
C CYS A 145 4.61 3.24 -7.35
N THR A 146 5.51 2.28 -7.48
CA THR A 146 5.70 1.15 -6.56
C THR A 146 7.01 1.36 -5.81
N SER A 147 6.95 1.51 -4.49
CA SER A 147 8.11 1.87 -3.67
C SER A 147 9.18 0.80 -3.61
N ASN A 148 8.76 -0.47 -3.61
CA ASN A 148 9.65 -1.63 -3.53
C ASN A 148 9.19 -2.74 -4.47
N ASN A 149 10.04 -3.09 -5.43
CA ASN A 149 9.76 -4.11 -6.44
C ASN A 149 10.24 -5.47 -5.95
N THR A 150 9.38 -6.19 -5.27
CA THR A 150 9.67 -7.43 -4.55
C THR A 150 10.34 -8.51 -5.41
N ILE A 151 9.89 -8.65 -6.66
CA ILE A 151 10.38 -9.69 -7.58
C ILE A 151 11.77 -9.34 -8.12
N PHE A 152 12.00 -8.07 -8.44
CA PHE A 152 13.25 -7.62 -9.08
C PHE A 152 14.28 -7.06 -8.09
N GLY A 153 13.89 -6.85 -6.83
CA GLY A 153 14.79 -6.42 -5.75
C GLY A 153 15.21 -4.94 -5.84
N THR A 154 14.47 -4.11 -6.57
CA THR A 154 14.74 -2.67 -6.65
C THR A 154 13.82 -1.87 -5.76
N GLN A 155 14.32 -0.79 -5.15
CA GLN A 155 13.57 0.04 -4.22
C GLN A 155 13.80 1.53 -4.53
N MET A 156 12.73 2.33 -4.56
CA MET A 156 12.81 3.77 -4.70
C MET A 156 13.40 4.40 -3.43
N LYS A 157 14.50 5.14 -3.57
CA LYS A 157 15.15 5.87 -2.46
C LYS A 157 14.69 7.31 -2.35
N SER A 158 14.11 7.85 -3.41
CA SER A 158 13.53 9.18 -3.49
C SER A 158 12.29 9.16 -4.38
N PHE A 159 11.39 10.07 -4.12
CA PHE A 159 10.13 10.20 -4.85
C PHE A 159 10.06 11.57 -5.54
N PRO A 160 9.38 11.66 -6.70
CA PRO A 160 9.29 12.92 -7.43
C PRO A 160 8.42 13.92 -6.66
N LYS A 161 8.80 15.20 -6.76
CA LYS A 161 7.91 16.29 -6.35
C LYS A 161 7.06 16.69 -7.54
N THR A 162 5.76 16.73 -7.34
CA THR A 162 4.78 17.08 -8.37
C THR A 162 3.60 17.83 -7.75
N ASN A 163 2.84 18.53 -8.56
CA ASN A 163 1.63 19.25 -8.16
C ASN A 163 0.35 18.44 -8.39
N ILE A 164 0.47 17.21 -8.88
CA ILE A 164 -0.66 16.28 -9.02
C ILE A 164 -0.59 15.22 -7.92
N PRO A 165 -1.72 14.58 -7.58
CA PRO A 165 -1.75 13.53 -6.54
C PRO A 165 -0.73 12.43 -6.80
N VAL A 166 -0.03 12.02 -5.75
CA VAL A 166 0.95 10.91 -5.76
C VAL A 166 0.36 9.71 -5.06
N VAL A 167 0.27 8.60 -5.78
CA VAL A 167 -0.19 7.30 -5.29
C VAL A 167 0.98 6.33 -5.22
N CYS A 168 1.18 5.70 -4.08
CA CYS A 168 2.30 4.80 -3.86
C CYS A 168 1.84 3.42 -3.36
N ASP A 169 2.20 2.39 -4.13
CA ASP A 169 2.14 1.00 -3.68
C ASP A 169 3.31 0.71 -2.74
N MET A 170 3.01 0.46 -1.47
CA MET A 170 3.99 0.11 -0.44
C MET A 170 3.76 -1.29 0.13
N SER A 171 3.08 -2.17 -0.59
CA SER A 171 2.69 -3.51 -0.12
C SER A 171 3.84 -4.30 0.50
N SER A 172 5.06 -4.15 -0.01
CA SER A 172 6.21 -4.94 0.47
C SER A 172 7.21 -4.16 1.32
N ASP A 173 7.01 -2.85 1.57
CA ASP A 173 7.95 -2.06 2.38
C ASP A 173 7.32 -0.98 3.27
N ILE A 174 5.99 -0.97 3.43
CA ILE A 174 5.32 -0.12 4.41
C ILE A 174 5.86 -0.42 5.82
N PHE A 175 6.03 0.60 6.65
CA PHE A 175 6.63 0.54 8.01
C PHE A 175 8.08 0.05 8.08
N SER A 176 8.76 -0.22 6.96
CA SER A 176 10.12 -0.78 6.98
C SER A 176 11.22 0.29 7.05
N ARG A 177 10.91 1.55 6.85
CA ARG A 177 11.87 2.66 6.81
C ARG A 177 11.22 4.00 7.12
N ASN A 178 12.03 4.96 7.60
CA ASN A 178 11.58 6.32 7.81
C ASN A 178 11.55 7.07 6.47
N LEU A 179 10.37 7.61 6.16
CA LEU A 179 10.12 8.49 5.03
C LEU A 179 9.29 9.68 5.50
N ASP A 180 9.34 10.77 4.77
CA ASP A 180 8.29 11.78 4.86
C ASP A 180 7.08 11.28 4.07
N PHE A 181 6.10 10.71 4.77
CA PHE A 181 4.90 10.16 4.14
C PHE A 181 3.91 11.23 3.68
N THR A 182 4.10 12.50 4.06
CA THR A 182 3.27 13.62 3.59
C THR A 182 3.46 13.94 2.10
N GLN A 183 4.46 13.36 1.46
CA GLN A 183 4.68 13.49 0.02
C GLN A 183 3.74 12.62 -0.83
N PHE A 184 2.90 11.80 -0.22
CA PHE A 184 1.95 10.93 -0.90
C PHE A 184 0.52 11.33 -0.54
N ASP A 185 -0.36 11.37 -1.52
CA ASP A 185 -1.79 11.62 -1.30
C ASP A 185 -2.53 10.32 -0.98
N ILE A 186 -2.08 9.21 -1.57
CA ILE A 186 -2.56 7.85 -1.28
C ILE A 186 -1.37 6.91 -1.12
N ILE A 187 -1.39 6.15 -0.03
CA ILE A 187 -0.52 5.00 0.20
C ILE A 187 -1.42 3.78 0.34
N TYR A 188 -1.10 2.72 -0.36
CA TYR A 188 -1.77 1.45 -0.14
C TYR A 188 -0.78 0.30 0.03
N ALA A 189 -1.22 -0.74 0.73
CA ALA A 189 -0.46 -1.96 0.99
C ALA A 189 -1.43 -3.14 1.13
N GLY A 190 -1.10 -4.25 0.49
CA GLY A 190 -1.89 -5.48 0.51
C GLY A 190 -1.06 -6.74 0.74
#